data_7518f085a8cd2888df3eec43e3f2eafc
#
_entry.id   7518f085a8cd2888df3eec43e3f2eafc
#
_cell.length_a   1.000
_cell.length_b   1.000
_cell.length_c   1.000
_cell.angle_alpha   90.00
_cell.angle_beta   90.00
_cell.angle_gamma   90.00
#
_symmetry.space_group_name_H-M   'P 1'
#
loop_
_entity.id
_entity.type
_entity.pdbx_description
1 polymer ?
#
loop_
_entity_poly.entity_id
_entity_poly.type
_entity_poly.pdbx_seq_one_letter_code
_entity_poly.pdbx_strand_id
1 'polypeptide(L)'
;MQKNKAKNKKIIFPNNQGGKITALILAIIILVVIIWGAIFAFGKPSPKAALTKAADTAIKTARVDVKTTNSKGKMYSNYVVGPNNTIHITMKSIPKSDTNSELWSNDHYVYHRDNNEAWNYIKQNAIFNEVYSGYKKLYTAHNFKQFSDDAFKQLKLKSNGFNGYVIAYHGDDQDVIKSMQKATSVASTSDPQSSNVKRIELRVKVNRQKELTDLYYKVTYYSKKEGTLSLHLYDVNQVKKLKIPTSVTKNAKKLNIKSN
;
A
#
# COMPACT_ATOMS: atom_id res chain seq x y z
N MET A 1 -34.25 2.63 -91.01
CA MET A 1 -34.63 3.54 -89.86
C MET A 1 -34.73 2.69 -88.60
N GLN A 2 -33.68 2.65 -87.80
CA GLN A 2 -33.71 1.94 -86.50
C GLN A 2 -33.87 2.97 -85.38
N LYS A 3 -34.99 2.85 -84.62
CA LYS A 3 -35.23 3.68 -83.44
C LYS A 3 -34.51 3.08 -82.20
N ASN A 4 -33.46 3.77 -81.78
CA ASN A 4 -32.82 3.46 -80.47
C ASN A 4 -33.75 3.83 -79.31
N LYS A 5 -34.23 2.81 -78.57
CA LYS A 5 -34.89 3.01 -77.31
C LYS A 5 -33.84 3.18 -76.18
N ALA A 6 -33.71 4.41 -75.71
CA ALA A 6 -32.91 4.69 -74.50
C ALA A 6 -33.55 3.97 -73.30
N LYS A 7 -32.78 3.06 -72.67
CA LYS A 7 -33.14 2.43 -71.37
C LYS A 7 -32.88 3.43 -70.24
N ASN A 8 -33.93 3.97 -69.68
CA ASN A 8 -33.85 4.74 -68.43
C ASN A 8 -33.34 3.79 -67.31
N LYS A 9 -32.06 3.93 -66.89
CA LYS A 9 -31.54 3.30 -65.68
C LYS A 9 -32.10 4.07 -64.49
N LYS A 10 -33.04 3.45 -63.76
CA LYS A 10 -33.49 3.90 -62.45
C LYS A 10 -32.31 3.79 -61.50
N ILE A 11 -31.79 4.93 -61.03
CA ILE A 11 -30.81 4.97 -59.94
C ILE A 11 -31.55 4.60 -58.68
N ILE A 12 -31.34 3.37 -58.16
CA ILE A 12 -31.84 2.93 -56.88
C ILE A 12 -30.86 3.48 -55.85
N PHE A 13 -31.27 4.52 -55.09
CA PHE A 13 -30.53 4.97 -53.93
C PHE A 13 -30.58 3.87 -52.88
N PRO A 14 -29.45 3.44 -52.30
CA PRO A 14 -29.45 2.44 -51.24
C PRO A 14 -30.27 2.98 -50.06
N ASN A 15 -31.21 2.16 -49.64
CA ASN A 15 -32.11 2.44 -48.53
C ASN A 15 -31.26 2.79 -47.30
N ASN A 16 -31.51 3.93 -46.68
CA ASN A 16 -30.70 4.60 -45.65
C ASN A 16 -30.72 3.86 -44.30
N GLN A 17 -30.65 2.52 -44.30
CA GLN A 17 -30.59 1.68 -43.06
C GLN A 17 -29.24 1.81 -42.36
N GLY A 18 -28.14 2.01 -43.10
CA GLY A 18 -26.82 2.18 -42.52
C GLY A 18 -26.72 3.40 -41.59
N GLY A 19 -27.37 4.53 -41.99
CA GLY A 19 -27.38 5.75 -41.17
C GLY A 19 -28.15 5.57 -39.82
N LYS A 20 -29.24 4.79 -39.86
CA LYS A 20 -30.03 4.49 -38.64
C LYS A 20 -29.25 3.59 -37.66
N ILE A 21 -28.54 2.60 -38.19
CA ILE A 21 -27.72 1.69 -37.37
C ILE A 21 -26.55 2.45 -36.76
N THR A 22 -25.88 3.31 -37.53
CA THR A 22 -24.76 4.15 -37.06
C THR A 22 -25.24 5.13 -35.97
N ALA A 23 -26.40 5.76 -36.14
CA ALA A 23 -26.99 6.65 -35.14
C ALA A 23 -27.37 5.90 -33.84
N LEU A 24 -27.88 4.66 -33.94
CA LEU A 24 -28.20 3.83 -32.80
C LEU A 24 -26.94 3.44 -32.02
N ILE A 25 -25.88 3.02 -32.72
CA ILE A 25 -24.59 2.69 -32.09
C ILE A 25 -24.00 3.90 -31.39
N LEU A 26 -24.04 5.08 -32.00
CA LEU A 26 -23.56 6.32 -31.41
C LEU A 26 -24.35 6.70 -30.15
N ALA A 27 -25.67 6.55 -30.20
CA ALA A 27 -26.55 6.79 -29.04
C ALA A 27 -26.24 5.84 -27.87
N ILE A 28 -25.99 4.56 -28.15
CA ILE A 28 -25.60 3.56 -27.14
C ILE A 28 -24.24 3.94 -26.54
N ILE A 29 -23.26 4.33 -27.35
CA ILE A 29 -21.94 4.77 -26.87
C ILE A 29 -22.07 5.99 -25.97
N ILE A 30 -22.85 7.00 -26.36
CA ILE A 30 -23.10 8.21 -25.57
C ILE A 30 -23.80 7.82 -24.26
N LEU A 31 -24.81 6.95 -24.28
CA LEU A 31 -25.50 6.48 -23.08
C LEU A 31 -24.55 5.75 -22.12
N VAL A 32 -23.70 4.88 -22.65
CA VAL A 32 -22.67 4.19 -21.86
C VAL A 32 -21.69 5.18 -21.23
N VAL A 33 -21.23 6.19 -21.98
CA VAL A 33 -20.36 7.25 -21.46
C VAL A 33 -21.05 8.08 -20.38
N ILE A 34 -22.33 8.42 -20.54
CA ILE A 34 -23.11 9.14 -19.53
C ILE A 34 -23.30 8.29 -18.26
N ILE A 35 -23.68 7.03 -18.40
CA ILE A 35 -23.84 6.11 -17.26
C ILE A 35 -22.50 5.93 -16.52
N TRP A 36 -21.41 5.73 -17.27
CA TRP A 36 -20.06 5.65 -16.68
C TRP A 36 -19.66 6.96 -16.02
N GLY A 37 -19.90 8.11 -16.67
CA GLY A 37 -19.67 9.43 -16.08
C GLY A 37 -20.46 9.64 -14.81
N ALA A 38 -21.74 9.26 -14.77
CA ALA A 38 -22.59 9.31 -13.58
C ALA A 38 -22.08 8.39 -12.46
N ILE A 39 -21.71 7.12 -12.77
CA ILE A 39 -21.10 6.20 -11.79
C ILE A 39 -19.78 6.80 -11.24
N PHE A 40 -18.96 7.42 -12.09
CA PHE A 40 -17.74 8.10 -11.67
C PHE A 40 -17.99 9.34 -10.81
N ALA A 41 -19.02 10.14 -11.12
CA ALA A 41 -19.32 11.37 -10.42
C ALA A 41 -20.09 11.13 -9.11
N PHE A 42 -21.07 10.23 -9.13
CA PHE A 42 -21.99 9.98 -8.01
C PHE A 42 -21.63 8.77 -7.15
N GLY A 43 -20.79 7.86 -7.66
CA GLY A 43 -20.34 6.67 -6.93
C GLY A 43 -19.10 6.91 -6.05
N LYS A 44 -18.67 8.17 -5.84
CA LYS A 44 -17.48 8.50 -5.04
C LYS A 44 -17.77 8.28 -3.55
N PRO A 45 -17.07 7.35 -2.88
CA PRO A 45 -17.29 7.13 -1.45
C PRO A 45 -16.82 8.33 -0.63
N SER A 46 -17.30 8.45 0.61
CA SER A 46 -16.69 9.35 1.58
C SER A 46 -15.32 8.83 2.02
N PRO A 47 -14.39 9.69 2.50
CA PRO A 47 -13.14 9.24 3.10
C PRO A 47 -13.35 8.20 4.21
N LYS A 48 -14.36 8.41 5.08
CA LYS A 48 -14.75 7.48 6.14
C LYS A 48 -15.11 6.10 5.58
N ALA A 49 -16.03 6.04 4.60
CA ALA A 49 -16.46 4.78 4.02
C ALA A 49 -15.31 4.03 3.30
N ALA A 50 -14.41 4.76 2.66
CA ALA A 50 -13.28 4.16 1.97
C ALA A 50 -12.23 3.61 2.97
N LEU A 51 -11.85 4.38 3.99
CA LEU A 51 -10.85 3.96 4.97
C LEU A 51 -11.36 2.87 5.91
N THR A 52 -12.62 2.94 6.34
CA THR A 52 -13.23 1.88 7.17
C THR A 52 -13.21 0.54 6.44
N LYS A 53 -13.51 0.55 5.14
CA LYS A 53 -13.45 -0.68 4.32
C LYS A 53 -12.00 -1.13 4.05
N ALA A 54 -11.08 -0.19 3.84
CA ALA A 54 -9.66 -0.48 3.68
C ALA A 54 -9.08 -1.19 4.92
N ALA A 55 -9.54 -0.85 6.12
CA ALA A 55 -9.13 -1.50 7.36
C ALA A 55 -9.51 -3.00 7.43
N ASP A 56 -10.48 -3.45 6.63
CA ASP A 56 -10.88 -4.85 6.53
C ASP A 56 -10.04 -5.67 5.52
N THR A 57 -9.08 -5.01 4.84
CA THR A 57 -8.25 -5.70 3.85
C THR A 57 -7.36 -6.74 4.51
N ALA A 58 -7.54 -8.00 4.18
CA ALA A 58 -6.64 -9.07 4.59
C ALA A 58 -5.33 -8.98 3.82
N ILE A 59 -4.25 -8.58 4.48
CA ILE A 59 -2.93 -8.45 3.88
C ILE A 59 -2.18 -9.77 4.08
N LYS A 60 -1.97 -10.51 2.99
CA LYS A 60 -1.23 -11.77 2.97
C LYS A 60 0.22 -11.57 2.55
N THR A 61 0.45 -10.66 1.62
CA THR A 61 1.78 -10.30 1.11
C THR A 61 1.88 -8.80 0.93
N ALA A 62 3.08 -8.25 1.14
CA ALA A 62 3.30 -6.81 0.99
C ALA A 62 4.80 -6.47 0.97
N ARG A 63 5.10 -5.21 0.64
CA ARG A 63 6.38 -4.56 0.91
C ARG A 63 6.16 -3.40 1.86
N VAL A 64 7.10 -3.21 2.78
CA VAL A 64 7.07 -2.10 3.72
C VAL A 64 8.45 -1.45 3.78
N ASP A 65 8.51 -0.17 3.48
CA ASP A 65 9.70 0.65 3.68
C ASP A 65 9.50 1.53 4.90
N VAL A 66 10.42 1.49 5.84
CA VAL A 66 10.46 2.38 6.99
C VAL A 66 11.73 3.22 6.91
N LYS A 67 11.56 4.53 7.05
CA LYS A 67 12.69 5.46 7.12
C LYS A 67 12.56 6.32 8.36
N THR A 68 13.58 6.29 9.19
CA THR A 68 13.75 7.22 10.31
C THR A 68 14.88 8.16 10.01
N THR A 69 14.70 9.44 10.30
CA THR A 69 15.76 10.47 10.21
C THR A 69 15.72 11.28 11.50
N ASN A 70 16.82 11.36 12.20
CA ASN A 70 16.95 12.10 13.45
C ASN A 70 18.35 12.74 13.57
N SER A 71 18.67 13.34 14.71
CA SER A 71 19.98 13.99 14.94
C SER A 71 21.17 13.03 14.91
N LYS A 72 20.96 11.71 15.06
CA LYS A 72 22.02 10.68 15.01
C LYS A 72 22.24 10.14 13.60
N GLY A 73 21.31 10.41 12.65
CA GLY A 73 21.45 9.93 11.29
C GLY A 73 20.13 9.47 10.67
N LYS A 74 20.26 8.54 9.73
CA LYS A 74 19.12 7.96 8.99
C LYS A 74 19.18 6.44 9.10
N MET A 75 18.04 5.83 9.33
CA MET A 75 17.86 4.39 9.25
C MET A 75 16.81 4.06 8.18
N TYR A 76 17.12 3.08 7.37
CA TYR A 76 16.25 2.55 6.34
C TYR A 76 16.02 1.08 6.63
N SER A 77 14.76 0.68 6.70
CA SER A 77 14.37 -0.72 6.82
C SER A 77 13.41 -1.08 5.70
N ASN A 78 13.71 -2.15 4.99
CA ASN A 78 12.85 -2.69 3.96
C ASN A 78 12.39 -4.08 4.39
N TYR A 79 11.08 -4.32 4.34
CA TYR A 79 10.44 -5.58 4.68
C TYR A 79 9.70 -6.09 3.44
N VAL A 80 9.93 -7.34 3.10
CA VAL A 80 9.16 -8.03 2.06
C VAL A 80 8.50 -9.24 2.70
N VAL A 81 7.18 -9.25 2.68
CA VAL A 81 6.37 -10.39 3.13
C VAL A 81 5.86 -11.13 1.90
N GLY A 82 6.33 -12.34 1.74
CA GLY A 82 5.93 -13.21 0.64
C GLY A 82 4.88 -14.25 1.06
N PRO A 83 4.45 -15.09 0.11
CA PRO A 83 3.59 -16.21 0.41
C PRO A 83 4.32 -17.22 1.33
N ASN A 84 3.54 -18.08 2.03
CA ASN A 84 4.06 -19.10 2.94
C ASN A 84 4.90 -18.52 4.10
N ASN A 85 4.48 -17.37 4.63
CA ASN A 85 5.14 -16.69 5.76
C ASN A 85 6.65 -16.44 5.56
N THR A 86 7.11 -16.41 4.31
CA THR A 86 8.50 -16.05 4.02
C THR A 86 8.66 -14.53 4.16
N ILE A 87 9.67 -14.12 4.93
CA ILE A 87 10.00 -12.70 5.12
C ILE A 87 11.46 -12.46 4.80
N HIS A 88 11.70 -11.31 4.20
CA HIS A 88 13.02 -10.71 4.04
C HIS A 88 13.04 -9.32 4.64
N ILE A 89 14.02 -9.05 5.48
CA ILE A 89 14.21 -7.74 6.10
C ILE A 89 15.64 -7.29 5.85
N THR A 90 15.80 -6.05 5.42
CA THR A 90 17.12 -5.39 5.37
C THR A 90 17.06 -4.10 6.18
N MET A 91 18.08 -3.83 6.99
CA MET A 91 18.24 -2.59 7.73
C MET A 91 19.58 -1.97 7.41
N LYS A 92 19.60 -0.65 7.18
CA LYS A 92 20.82 0.13 6.90
C LYS A 92 20.77 1.44 7.65
N SER A 93 21.87 1.84 8.24
CA SER A 93 22.05 3.13 8.89
C SER A 93 23.07 4.03 8.18
N ILE A 94 22.86 5.36 8.25
CA ILE A 94 23.77 6.40 7.75
C ILE A 94 23.90 7.49 8.82
N PRO A 95 25.10 7.81 9.35
CA PRO A 95 26.38 7.16 9.02
C PRO A 95 26.34 5.67 9.32
N LYS A 96 27.20 4.91 8.65
CA LYS A 96 27.29 3.46 8.83
C LYS A 96 27.65 3.17 10.29
N SER A 97 26.65 2.82 11.09
CA SER A 97 26.83 2.21 12.42
C SER A 97 26.94 0.71 12.24
N ASP A 98 27.30 -0.01 13.30
CA ASP A 98 27.42 -1.47 13.29
C ASP A 98 26.08 -2.24 13.10
N THR A 99 25.03 -1.53 12.69
CA THR A 99 23.66 -2.03 12.63
C THR A 99 23.12 -2.30 11.22
N ASN A 100 23.99 -2.50 10.21
CA ASN A 100 23.48 -3.03 8.96
C ASN A 100 23.18 -4.51 9.14
N SER A 101 21.92 -4.90 9.01
CA SER A 101 21.52 -6.29 9.21
C SER A 101 20.60 -6.77 8.10
N GLU A 102 20.62 -8.05 7.87
CA GLU A 102 19.75 -8.74 6.93
C GLU A 102 19.17 -10.00 7.58
N LEU A 103 17.88 -10.20 7.42
CA LEU A 103 17.16 -11.33 7.98
C LEU A 103 16.28 -11.97 6.92
N TRP A 104 16.31 -13.29 6.88
CA TRP A 104 15.36 -14.12 6.16
C TRP A 104 14.66 -15.05 7.13
N SER A 105 13.36 -15.27 6.95
CA SER A 105 12.63 -16.26 7.74
C SER A 105 11.61 -17.00 6.91
N ASN A 106 11.26 -18.20 7.38
CA ASN A 106 10.11 -19.00 6.96
C ASN A 106 9.50 -19.67 8.20
N ASP A 107 8.53 -20.57 8.05
CA ASP A 107 7.87 -21.24 9.18
C ASP A 107 8.81 -22.10 10.05
N HIS A 108 10.05 -22.38 9.62
CA HIS A 108 10.95 -23.30 10.29
C HIS A 108 12.22 -22.66 10.84
N TYR A 109 12.77 -21.68 10.12
CA TYR A 109 14.07 -21.09 10.41
C TYR A 109 14.11 -19.59 10.24
N VAL A 110 14.97 -18.96 11.01
CA VAL A 110 15.38 -17.57 10.87
C VAL A 110 16.86 -17.55 10.57
N TYR A 111 17.21 -16.88 9.50
CA TYR A 111 18.58 -16.62 9.08
C TYR A 111 18.86 -15.14 9.29
N HIS A 112 19.98 -14.84 9.89
CA HIS A 112 20.38 -13.48 10.21
C HIS A 112 21.86 -13.29 9.96
N ARG A 113 22.24 -12.10 9.49
CA ARG A 113 23.61 -11.63 9.43
C ARG A 113 23.69 -10.14 9.70
N ASP A 114 24.80 -9.71 10.29
CA ASP A 114 25.16 -8.30 10.45
C ASP A 114 26.34 -7.95 9.55
N ASN A 115 26.38 -6.71 9.05
CA ASN A 115 27.51 -6.11 8.33
C ASN A 115 28.15 -6.99 7.22
N ASN A 116 27.37 -7.81 6.54
CA ASN A 116 27.82 -8.80 5.54
C ASN A 116 28.70 -9.94 6.11
N GLU A 117 28.59 -10.22 7.39
CA GLU A 117 29.20 -11.39 8.02
C GLU A 117 28.60 -12.71 7.52
N ALA A 118 29.11 -13.84 8.06
CA ALA A 118 28.53 -15.13 7.76
C ALA A 118 27.09 -15.26 8.25
N TRP A 119 26.26 -15.95 7.50
CA TRP A 119 24.89 -16.24 7.89
C TRP A 119 24.85 -17.15 9.12
N ASN A 120 24.00 -16.78 10.07
CA ASN A 120 23.66 -17.60 11.21
C ASN A 120 22.18 -17.98 11.11
N TYR A 121 21.80 -19.14 11.68
CA TYR A 121 20.40 -19.50 11.74
C TYR A 121 20.00 -20.06 13.09
N ILE A 122 18.75 -19.88 13.43
CA ILE A 122 18.07 -20.49 14.57
C ILE A 122 16.81 -21.21 14.06
N LYS A 123 16.41 -22.27 14.76
CA LYS A 123 15.07 -22.84 14.58
C LYS A 123 14.04 -21.89 15.14
N GLN A 124 12.91 -21.72 14.45
CA GLN A 124 11.82 -20.90 14.99
C GLN A 124 11.41 -21.37 16.38
N ASN A 125 11.24 -20.43 17.29
CA ASN A 125 10.80 -20.64 18.66
C ASN A 125 9.78 -19.57 19.11
N ALA A 126 9.25 -19.69 20.32
CA ALA A 126 8.26 -18.78 20.85
C ALA A 126 8.72 -17.31 20.89
N ILE A 127 10.00 -17.06 21.21
CA ILE A 127 10.59 -15.71 21.27
C ILE A 127 10.57 -15.08 19.87
N PHE A 128 10.95 -15.85 18.85
CA PHE A 128 10.90 -15.35 17.48
C PHE A 128 9.48 -15.10 17.00
N ASN A 129 8.53 -15.93 17.40
CA ASN A 129 7.12 -15.72 17.07
C ASN A 129 6.58 -14.41 17.65
N GLU A 130 7.06 -13.99 18.80
CA GLU A 130 6.72 -12.70 19.41
C GLU A 130 7.32 -11.53 18.60
N VAL A 131 8.60 -11.60 18.27
CA VAL A 131 9.26 -10.61 17.37
C VAL A 131 8.58 -10.56 16.01
N TYR A 132 8.27 -11.73 15.43
CA TYR A 132 7.57 -11.86 14.17
C TYR A 132 6.15 -11.23 14.23
N SER A 133 5.43 -11.43 15.33
CA SER A 133 4.13 -10.80 15.53
C SER A 133 4.23 -9.27 15.55
N GLY A 134 5.32 -8.73 16.10
CA GLY A 134 5.64 -7.31 16.05
C GLY A 134 5.82 -6.81 14.60
N TYR A 135 6.60 -7.51 13.78
CA TYR A 135 6.73 -7.16 12.35
C TYR A 135 5.41 -7.29 11.60
N LYS A 136 4.62 -8.31 11.88
CA LYS A 136 3.29 -8.49 11.29
C LYS A 136 2.38 -7.31 11.60
N LYS A 137 2.46 -6.73 12.79
CA LYS A 137 1.69 -5.54 13.16
C LYS A 137 2.03 -4.32 12.27
N LEU A 138 3.25 -4.19 11.76
CA LEU A 138 3.64 -3.07 10.89
C LEU A 138 2.78 -3.00 9.62
N TYR A 139 2.35 -4.11 9.07
CA TYR A 139 1.56 -4.16 7.84
C TYR A 139 0.10 -4.57 8.04
N THR A 140 -0.28 -5.02 9.24
CA THR A 140 -1.68 -5.40 9.53
C THR A 140 -2.42 -4.44 10.46
N ALA A 141 -1.72 -3.55 11.17
CA ALA A 141 -2.27 -2.75 12.27
C ALA A 141 -2.91 -1.42 11.84
N HIS A 142 -3.34 -1.30 10.58
CA HIS A 142 -3.94 -0.03 10.12
C HIS A 142 -5.43 0.01 10.41
N ASN A 143 -5.78 0.19 11.69
CA ASN A 143 -7.16 0.27 12.10
C ASN A 143 -7.76 1.67 11.92
N PHE A 144 -7.99 2.06 10.67
CA PHE A 144 -8.65 3.33 10.35
C PHE A 144 -10.06 3.49 10.92
N LYS A 145 -10.66 2.41 11.44
CA LYS A 145 -11.97 2.48 12.15
C LYS A 145 -11.88 3.30 13.44
N GLN A 146 -10.67 3.51 13.96
CA GLN A 146 -10.42 4.31 15.15
C GLN A 146 -10.30 5.82 14.87
N PHE A 147 -10.40 6.25 13.61
CA PHE A 147 -10.42 7.67 13.29
C PHE A 147 -11.69 8.31 13.81
N SER A 148 -11.55 9.50 14.41
CA SER A 148 -12.69 10.32 14.81
C SER A 148 -13.41 10.89 13.59
N ASP A 149 -14.68 11.25 13.75
CA ASP A 149 -15.46 11.88 12.67
C ASP A 149 -14.83 13.21 12.24
N ASP A 150 -14.24 13.97 13.15
CA ASP A 150 -13.57 15.23 12.85
C ASP A 150 -12.28 15.00 12.07
N ALA A 151 -11.51 13.96 12.40
CA ALA A 151 -10.37 13.56 11.58
C ALA A 151 -10.78 13.17 10.15
N PHE A 152 -11.88 12.42 9.97
CA PHE A 152 -12.37 12.08 8.62
C PHE A 152 -12.76 13.31 7.78
N LYS A 153 -13.28 14.38 8.38
CA LYS A 153 -13.63 15.63 7.69
C LYS A 153 -12.43 16.36 7.11
N GLN A 154 -11.23 16.18 7.70
CA GLN A 154 -9.99 16.79 7.24
C GLN A 154 -9.38 16.05 6.04
N LEU A 155 -9.81 14.83 5.78
CA LEU A 155 -9.26 14.01 4.71
C LEU A 155 -9.84 14.39 3.35
N LYS A 156 -8.97 14.44 2.33
CA LYS A 156 -9.37 14.70 0.94
C LYS A 156 -9.37 13.40 0.15
N LEU A 157 -10.49 13.06 -0.47
CA LEU A 157 -10.60 11.91 -1.35
C LEU A 157 -10.67 12.36 -2.82
N LYS A 158 -9.80 11.77 -3.65
CA LYS A 158 -9.75 11.99 -5.11
C LYS A 158 -9.93 10.64 -5.82
N SER A 159 -10.59 10.67 -6.98
CA SER A 159 -10.63 9.51 -7.88
C SER A 159 -9.24 9.29 -8.49
N ASN A 160 -8.82 8.04 -8.59
CA ASN A 160 -7.60 7.60 -9.27
C ASN A 160 -7.96 6.82 -10.56
N GLY A 161 -8.95 7.27 -11.27
CA GLY A 161 -9.43 6.62 -12.49
C GLY A 161 -9.92 5.20 -12.22
N PHE A 162 -9.54 4.27 -13.06
CA PHE A 162 -9.87 2.84 -12.92
C PHE A 162 -9.19 2.19 -11.71
N ASN A 163 -8.13 2.77 -11.19
CA ASN A 163 -7.36 2.21 -10.07
C ASN A 163 -7.98 2.50 -8.69
N GLY A 164 -9.17 3.13 -8.65
CA GLY A 164 -9.90 3.36 -7.39
C GLY A 164 -9.78 4.78 -6.87
N TYR A 165 -9.33 4.97 -5.61
CA TYR A 165 -9.34 6.27 -4.94
C TYR A 165 -8.05 6.50 -4.15
N VAL A 166 -7.70 7.78 -4.00
CA VAL A 166 -6.62 8.24 -3.12
C VAL A 166 -7.24 9.11 -2.03
N ILE A 167 -7.00 8.74 -0.78
CA ILE A 167 -7.32 9.52 0.39
C ILE A 167 -6.03 10.15 0.88
N ALA A 168 -6.01 11.47 1.08
CA ALA A 168 -4.81 12.18 1.47
C ALA A 168 -5.09 13.22 2.56
N TYR A 169 -4.07 13.44 3.38
CA TYR A 169 -4.00 14.51 4.36
C TYR A 169 -2.56 15.03 4.46
N HIS A 170 -2.41 16.32 4.69
CA HIS A 170 -1.14 16.94 5.01
C HIS A 170 -1.40 18.12 5.92
N GLY A 171 -0.98 18.04 7.18
CA GLY A 171 -1.25 19.09 8.16
C GLY A 171 -0.84 18.72 9.58
N ASP A 172 -1.31 19.52 10.51
CA ASP A 172 -1.00 19.47 11.94
C ASP A 172 -2.29 19.39 12.81
N ASP A 173 -3.42 19.08 12.19
CA ASP A 173 -4.69 18.89 12.89
C ASP A 173 -4.58 17.81 13.95
N GLN A 174 -4.95 18.14 15.19
CA GLN A 174 -4.76 17.27 16.35
C GLN A 174 -5.68 16.04 16.34
N ASP A 175 -6.86 16.14 15.75
CA ASP A 175 -7.76 15.00 15.65
C ASP A 175 -7.24 13.96 14.66
N VAL A 176 -6.64 14.42 13.55
CA VAL A 176 -5.96 13.54 12.60
C VAL A 176 -4.72 12.92 13.24
N ILE A 177 -3.89 13.69 13.96
CA ILE A 177 -2.70 13.21 14.64
C ILE A 177 -3.07 12.11 15.65
N LYS A 178 -4.02 12.38 16.55
CA LYS A 178 -4.49 11.41 17.56
C LYS A 178 -5.11 10.16 16.93
N SER A 179 -5.88 10.34 15.85
CA SER A 179 -6.49 9.22 15.13
C SER A 179 -5.45 8.33 14.44
N MET A 180 -4.41 8.94 13.82
CA MET A 180 -3.29 8.20 13.24
C MET A 180 -2.51 7.42 14.30
N GLN A 181 -2.23 8.01 15.45
CA GLN A 181 -1.54 7.33 16.55
C GLN A 181 -2.31 6.12 17.06
N LYS A 182 -3.64 6.22 17.16
CA LYS A 182 -4.52 5.09 17.52
C LYS A 182 -4.57 4.02 16.43
N ALA A 183 -4.60 4.42 15.15
CA ALA A 183 -4.72 3.51 14.03
C ALA A 183 -3.41 2.78 13.70
N THR A 184 -2.28 3.38 14.00
CA THR A 184 -0.96 2.82 13.72
C THR A 184 -0.28 2.48 15.04
N SER A 185 -0.29 1.23 15.46
CA SER A 185 0.40 0.78 16.69
C SER A 185 1.94 0.98 16.65
N VAL A 186 2.48 1.48 15.56
CA VAL A 186 3.91 1.83 15.40
C VAL A 186 4.32 3.02 16.27
N ALA A 187 3.37 3.85 16.70
CA ALA A 187 3.63 4.96 17.62
C ALA A 187 3.93 4.49 19.07
N SER A 188 3.76 3.21 19.37
CA SER A 188 3.86 2.71 20.74
C SER A 188 5.24 2.21 21.18
N THR A 189 6.27 2.32 20.36
CA THR A 189 7.64 1.93 20.76
C THR A 189 8.42 3.04 21.47
N SER A 190 7.89 4.24 21.50
CA SER A 190 8.39 5.34 22.31
C SER A 190 7.21 6.16 22.77
N ASP A 191 6.99 6.20 24.07
CA ASP A 191 6.04 6.97 24.85
C ASP A 191 4.94 7.73 24.06
N PRO A 192 3.65 7.40 24.21
CA PRO A 192 2.55 7.95 23.42
C PRO A 192 2.22 9.41 23.76
N GLN A 193 3.20 10.23 24.12
CA GLN A 193 2.98 11.66 24.26
C GLN A 193 2.72 12.26 22.87
N SER A 194 1.44 12.28 22.50
CA SER A 194 0.90 12.93 21.31
C SER A 194 1.37 14.39 21.12
N SER A 195 1.92 15.00 22.17
CA SER A 195 2.38 16.38 22.23
C SER A 195 3.60 16.68 21.34
N ASN A 196 4.35 15.67 20.91
CA ASN A 196 5.61 15.91 20.16
C ASN A 196 5.44 15.83 18.64
N VAL A 197 4.29 15.47 18.12
CA VAL A 197 4.05 15.41 16.67
C VAL A 197 3.71 16.80 16.14
N LYS A 198 4.56 17.31 15.24
CA LYS A 198 4.39 18.60 14.58
C LYS A 198 3.45 18.51 13.38
N ARG A 199 3.57 17.45 12.57
CA ARG A 199 2.84 17.32 11.31
C ARG A 199 2.75 15.86 10.87
N ILE A 200 1.65 15.55 10.19
CA ILE A 200 1.44 14.26 9.52
C ILE A 200 1.20 14.47 8.03
N GLU A 201 1.80 13.63 7.21
CA GLU A 201 1.42 13.40 5.82
C GLU A 201 0.87 11.96 5.73
N LEU A 202 -0.34 11.83 5.18
CA LEU A 202 -1.01 10.55 4.99
C LEU A 202 -1.46 10.44 3.54
N ARG A 203 -1.22 9.28 2.91
CA ARG A 203 -1.77 8.92 1.61
C ARG A 203 -2.15 7.45 1.62
N VAL A 204 -3.42 7.19 1.41
CA VAL A 204 -3.98 5.84 1.32
C VAL A 204 -4.57 5.65 -0.07
N LYS A 205 -4.12 4.61 -0.78
CA LYS A 205 -4.75 4.20 -2.04
C LYS A 205 -5.59 2.96 -1.79
N VAL A 206 -6.77 2.99 -2.33
CA VAL A 206 -7.71 1.86 -2.33
C VAL A 206 -8.17 1.58 -3.74
N ASN A 207 -8.42 0.31 -4.04
CA ASN A 207 -9.03 -0.08 -5.32
C ASN A 207 -10.52 0.31 -5.38
N ARG A 208 -11.22 -0.07 -6.45
CA ARG A 208 -12.67 0.20 -6.62
C ARG A 208 -13.53 -0.49 -5.56
N GLN A 209 -13.10 -1.64 -5.04
CA GLN A 209 -13.72 -2.37 -3.95
C GLN A 209 -13.42 -1.77 -2.57
N LYS A 210 -12.64 -0.69 -2.53
CA LYS A 210 -12.15 0.00 -1.33
C LYS A 210 -11.18 -0.85 -0.49
N GLU A 211 -10.52 -1.83 -1.11
CA GLU A 211 -9.45 -2.59 -0.47
C GLU A 211 -8.15 -1.79 -0.53
N LEU A 212 -7.35 -1.87 0.54
CA LEU A 212 -6.06 -1.20 0.63
C LEU A 212 -5.08 -1.74 -0.41
N THR A 213 -4.45 -0.84 -1.16
CA THR A 213 -3.40 -1.18 -2.15
C THR A 213 -2.07 -0.52 -1.86
N ASP A 214 -2.09 0.64 -1.18
CA ASP A 214 -0.90 1.42 -0.86
C ASP A 214 -1.22 2.30 0.36
N LEU A 215 -0.29 2.37 1.30
CA LEU A 215 -0.38 3.26 2.44
C LEU A 215 0.97 3.92 2.66
N TYR A 216 1.00 5.22 2.57
CA TYR A 216 2.15 6.02 2.98
C TYR A 216 1.75 6.95 4.10
N TYR A 217 2.56 7.01 5.15
CA TYR A 217 2.47 8.11 6.09
C TYR A 217 3.86 8.57 6.52
N LYS A 218 3.95 9.84 6.90
CA LYS A 218 5.13 10.45 7.44
C LYS A 218 4.74 11.29 8.65
N VAL A 219 5.46 11.08 9.75
CA VAL A 219 5.36 11.86 10.97
C VAL A 219 6.58 12.75 11.07
N THR A 220 6.38 14.03 11.34
CA THR A 220 7.44 14.99 11.66
C THR A 220 7.26 15.42 13.10
N TYR A 221 8.30 15.33 13.89
CA TYR A 221 8.28 15.71 15.30
C TYR A 221 8.80 17.15 15.48
N TYR A 222 8.41 17.80 16.58
CA TYR A 222 8.96 19.11 16.95
C TYR A 222 10.44 19.03 17.28
N SER A 223 10.83 17.97 17.98
CA SER A 223 12.21 17.74 18.37
C SER A 223 13.07 17.29 17.19
N LYS A 224 14.18 17.98 16.93
CA LYS A 224 15.20 17.51 15.96
C LYS A 224 15.83 16.18 16.36
N LYS A 225 15.82 15.83 17.68
CA LYS A 225 16.32 14.53 18.16
C LYS A 225 15.45 13.39 17.68
N GLU A 226 14.12 13.57 17.60
CA GLU A 226 13.17 12.60 17.09
C GLU A 226 13.06 12.64 15.57
N GLY A 227 13.11 13.84 14.98
CA GLY A 227 13.23 14.05 13.54
C GLY A 227 11.97 13.68 12.74
N THR A 228 12.06 12.66 11.89
CA THR A 228 10.96 12.17 11.06
C THR A 228 10.93 10.65 11.00
N LEU A 229 9.73 10.11 10.97
CA LEU A 229 9.45 8.70 10.66
C LEU A 229 8.56 8.64 9.44
N SER A 230 8.88 7.80 8.45
CA SER A 230 7.95 7.49 7.36
C SER A 230 7.82 5.98 7.19
N LEU A 231 6.61 5.56 6.82
CA LEU A 231 6.29 4.20 6.45
C LEU A 231 5.57 4.21 5.10
N HIS A 232 5.98 3.31 4.22
CA HIS A 232 5.32 3.06 2.95
C HIS A 232 5.03 1.56 2.81
N LEU A 233 3.77 1.20 2.89
CA LEU A 233 3.25 -0.15 2.63
C LEU A 233 2.71 -0.17 1.21
N TYR A 234 3.22 -1.06 0.37
CA TYR A 234 2.87 -1.16 -1.05
C TYR A 234 2.94 -2.59 -1.55
N ASP A 235 2.57 -2.83 -2.80
CA ASP A 235 2.44 -4.17 -3.39
C ASP A 235 1.56 -5.11 -2.54
N VAL A 236 0.51 -4.54 -1.92
CA VAL A 236 -0.42 -5.27 -1.05
C VAL A 236 -1.07 -6.41 -1.86
N ASN A 237 -0.86 -7.65 -1.39
CA ASN A 237 -1.32 -8.89 -2.03
C ASN A 237 -0.77 -9.12 -3.45
N GLN A 238 0.35 -8.47 -3.82
CA GLN A 238 0.94 -8.57 -5.16
C GLN A 238 2.31 -9.28 -5.19
N VAL A 239 2.92 -9.55 -4.04
CA VAL A 239 4.18 -10.30 -3.97
C VAL A 239 3.91 -11.78 -4.26
N LYS A 240 4.19 -12.20 -5.49
CA LYS A 240 3.85 -13.57 -5.96
C LYS A 240 4.85 -14.63 -5.52
N LYS A 241 6.14 -14.26 -5.38
CA LYS A 241 7.23 -15.18 -5.03
C LYS A 241 8.22 -14.48 -4.12
N LEU A 242 8.56 -15.15 -3.03
CA LEU A 242 9.69 -14.79 -2.18
C LEU A 242 10.30 -16.11 -1.71
N LYS A 243 11.59 -16.34 -1.99
CA LYS A 243 12.31 -17.56 -1.60
C LYS A 243 13.61 -17.16 -0.93
N ILE A 244 13.97 -17.86 0.13
CA ILE A 244 15.28 -17.72 0.76
C ILE A 244 16.35 -18.18 -0.24
N PRO A 245 17.34 -17.34 -0.58
CA PRO A 245 18.40 -17.73 -1.50
C PRO A 245 19.22 -18.91 -0.97
N THR A 246 19.68 -19.78 -1.87
CA THR A 246 20.54 -20.92 -1.50
C THR A 246 21.83 -20.45 -0.84
N SER A 247 22.36 -19.30 -1.23
CA SER A 247 23.55 -18.68 -0.61
C SER A 247 23.35 -18.37 0.88
N VAL A 248 22.13 -18.13 1.31
CA VAL A 248 21.76 -17.91 2.73
C VAL A 248 21.77 -19.24 3.48
N THR A 249 21.10 -20.26 2.93
CA THR A 249 20.85 -21.52 3.64
C THR A 249 22.06 -22.44 3.67
N LYS A 250 22.84 -22.50 2.58
CA LYS A 250 23.94 -23.46 2.41
C LYS A 250 25.09 -23.22 3.38
N ASN A 251 25.39 -21.96 3.71
CA ASN A 251 26.56 -21.57 4.50
C ASN A 251 26.20 -21.04 5.89
N ALA A 252 24.93 -21.12 6.29
CA ALA A 252 24.50 -20.62 7.58
C ALA A 252 24.97 -21.54 8.73
N LYS A 253 25.51 -20.93 9.79
CA LYS A 253 25.93 -21.62 11.00
C LYS A 253 24.80 -21.63 12.03
N LYS A 254 24.59 -22.75 12.69
CA LYS A 254 23.59 -22.85 13.77
C LYS A 254 24.04 -22.03 14.99
N LEU A 255 23.19 -21.11 15.41
CA LEU A 255 23.39 -20.44 16.70
C LEU A 255 22.81 -21.31 17.82
N ASN A 256 23.65 -21.62 18.81
CA ASN A 256 23.20 -22.25 20.04
C ASN A 256 22.82 -21.14 21.03
N ILE A 257 21.54 -20.80 21.10
CA ILE A 257 21.03 -19.90 22.13
C ILE A 257 20.97 -20.73 23.41
N LYS A 258 21.86 -20.46 24.36
CA LYS A 258 21.72 -21.00 25.72
C LYS A 258 20.48 -20.32 26.30
N SER A 259 19.44 -21.09 26.62
CA SER A 259 18.34 -20.62 27.47
C SER A 259 18.91 -20.42 28.85
N ASN A 260 19.06 -19.17 29.26
CA ASN A 260 19.27 -18.86 30.70
C ASN A 260 17.94 -19.04 31.46
#